data_cb8e33b373a70168cd9ea3b9880b3d8c
#
_entry.id   cb8e33b373a70168cd9ea3b9880b3d8c
#
_cell.length_a   1.000
_cell.length_b   1.000
_cell.length_c   1.000
_cell.angle_alpha   90.00
_cell.angle_beta   90.00
_cell.angle_gamma   90.00
#
_symmetry.space_group_name_H-M   'P 1'
#
loop_
_entity.id
_entity.type
_entity.pdbx_description
1 polymer ?
#
loop_
_entity_poly.entity_id
_entity_poly.type
_entity_poly.pdbx_seq_one_letter_code
_entity_poly.pdbx_strand_id
1 'polypeptide(L)'
;MNMSAPGAVNTLYIGGGTPSALPLDVLSRIVGAVSQTERLSLVTEPVEVTTPTELFDEFTVEVNPEDIVEKGREYVRGLLALGVSRVSMGIQSFNDDILRWMNRRHDAGNAVKAFHILRESGVRNISIDLIFGISQLTDETWKDTIEKALELSPEHISAYQLSIEEGSALAKMVADGRYVEASEEQCRRQYDILCRCLGRSGYHHYEISNFAKPGFEAVHNSAYWRRAPYIG
;
A
#
# COMPACT_ATOMS: atom_id res chain seq x y z
N MET A 1 12.68 32.59 18.15
CA MET A 1 12.35 31.43 17.33
C MET A 1 10.84 31.33 17.32
N ASN A 2 10.20 31.76 16.24
CA ASN A 2 8.75 31.61 16.07
C ASN A 2 8.48 30.12 15.80
N MET A 3 7.92 29.42 16.77
CA MET A 3 7.29 28.14 16.51
C MET A 3 6.00 28.46 15.75
N SER A 4 6.02 28.27 14.43
CA SER A 4 4.80 28.22 13.63
C SER A 4 3.89 27.17 14.26
N ALA A 5 2.60 27.46 14.36
CA ALA A 5 1.62 26.47 14.77
C ALA A 5 1.81 25.20 13.95
N PRO A 6 1.70 23.99 14.52
CA PRO A 6 1.79 22.77 13.74
C PRO A 6 0.76 22.88 12.61
N GLY A 7 1.24 22.79 11.36
CA GLY A 7 0.37 22.80 10.19
C GLY A 7 -0.66 21.67 10.30
N ALA A 8 -1.84 21.86 9.73
CA ALA A 8 -2.88 20.84 9.67
C ALA A 8 -2.29 19.53 9.11
N VAL A 9 -2.62 18.39 9.72
CA VAL A 9 -2.25 17.08 9.20
C VAL A 9 -3.10 16.79 7.97
N ASN A 10 -2.47 16.71 6.81
CA ASN A 10 -3.17 16.60 5.54
C ASN A 10 -3.44 15.16 5.11
N THR A 11 -2.79 14.18 5.73
CA THR A 11 -2.95 12.77 5.35
C THR A 11 -3.11 11.89 6.58
N LEU A 12 -3.98 10.88 6.47
CA LEU A 12 -4.09 9.79 7.43
C LEU A 12 -3.68 8.48 6.76
N TYR A 13 -2.76 7.75 7.36
CA TYR A 13 -2.31 6.45 6.88
C TYR A 13 -2.47 5.41 7.99
N ILE A 14 -3.34 4.44 7.79
CA ILE A 14 -3.49 3.30 8.69
C ILE A 14 -2.79 2.11 8.05
N GLY A 15 -1.60 1.82 8.56
CA GLY A 15 -0.72 0.76 8.07
C GLY A 15 -0.05 0.01 9.22
N GLY A 16 0.86 -0.90 8.84
CA GLY A 16 1.58 -1.75 9.79
C GLY A 16 0.73 -2.91 10.32
N GLY A 17 1.33 -4.07 10.49
CA GLY A 17 0.58 -5.28 10.81
C GLY A 17 -0.43 -5.62 9.70
N THR A 18 -1.71 -5.65 10.04
CA THR A 18 -2.79 -5.96 9.08
C THR A 18 -4.06 -5.18 9.45
N PRO A 19 -4.19 -3.91 9.05
CA PRO A 19 -5.38 -3.11 9.39
C PRO A 19 -6.69 -3.74 8.91
N SER A 20 -6.67 -4.41 7.75
CA SER A 20 -7.85 -5.10 7.21
C SER A 20 -8.31 -6.31 8.03
N ALA A 21 -7.50 -6.83 8.95
CA ALA A 21 -7.92 -7.86 9.89
C ALA A 21 -8.88 -7.31 10.96
N LEU A 22 -8.81 -6.00 11.23
CA LEU A 22 -9.66 -5.36 12.23
C LEU A 22 -11.13 -5.28 11.78
N PRO A 23 -12.08 -5.41 12.72
CA PRO A 23 -13.48 -5.08 12.48
C PRO A 23 -13.66 -3.57 12.19
N LEU A 24 -14.72 -3.23 11.45
CA LEU A 24 -15.02 -1.83 11.08
C LEU A 24 -15.26 -0.91 12.29
N ASP A 25 -15.87 -1.42 13.35
CA ASP A 25 -16.13 -0.65 14.58
C ASP A 25 -14.83 -0.24 15.28
N VAL A 26 -13.80 -1.10 15.25
CA VAL A 26 -12.48 -0.80 15.78
C VAL A 26 -11.80 0.27 14.93
N LEU A 27 -11.81 0.14 13.60
CA LEU A 27 -11.27 1.15 12.70
C LEU A 27 -12.01 2.50 12.86
N SER A 28 -13.34 2.47 12.99
CA SER A 28 -14.16 3.66 13.22
C SER A 28 -13.75 4.39 14.52
N ARG A 29 -13.47 3.66 15.58
CA ARG A 29 -13.00 4.25 16.86
C ARG A 29 -11.62 4.89 16.71
N ILE A 30 -10.69 4.25 15.98
CA ILE A 30 -9.36 4.79 15.70
C ILE A 30 -9.49 6.10 14.92
N VAL A 31 -10.24 6.07 13.81
CA VAL A 31 -10.49 7.25 12.96
C VAL A 31 -11.17 8.36 13.75
N GLY A 32 -12.16 8.01 14.57
CA GLY A 32 -12.85 8.98 15.43
C GLY A 32 -11.94 9.65 16.45
N ALA A 33 -11.01 8.91 17.06
CA ALA A 33 -10.04 9.47 18.01
C ALA A 33 -9.07 10.44 17.32
N VAL A 34 -8.52 10.07 16.15
CA VAL A 34 -7.64 10.94 15.36
C VAL A 34 -8.36 12.20 14.91
N SER A 35 -9.59 12.06 14.37
CA SER A 35 -10.39 13.19 13.90
C SER A 35 -10.76 14.18 15.03
N GLN A 36 -10.98 13.70 16.23
CA GLN A 36 -11.24 14.58 17.39
C GLN A 36 -9.98 15.36 17.79
N THR A 37 -8.82 14.73 17.75
CA THR A 37 -7.55 15.38 18.08
C THR A 37 -7.23 16.49 17.08
N GLU A 38 -7.41 16.23 15.79
CA GLU A 38 -7.21 17.22 14.72
C GLU A 38 -8.20 18.39 14.83
N ARG A 39 -9.49 18.12 15.13
CA ARG A 39 -10.48 19.17 15.37
C ARG A 39 -10.08 20.10 16.54
N LEU A 40 -9.52 19.55 17.61
CA LEU A 40 -9.05 20.36 18.75
C LEU A 40 -7.84 21.23 18.39
N SER A 41 -7.03 20.83 17.41
CA SER A 41 -5.87 21.60 16.96
C SER A 41 -6.20 22.67 15.91
N LEU A 42 -7.32 22.52 15.18
CA LEU A 42 -7.72 23.41 14.09
C LEU A 42 -8.71 24.52 14.54
N VAL A 43 -9.32 24.43 15.75
CA VAL A 43 -10.45 25.30 16.11
C VAL A 43 -9.99 26.53 16.87
N THR A 44 -9.89 27.65 16.13
CA THR A 44 -10.22 28.98 16.67
C THR A 44 -11.68 29.37 16.39
N GLU A 45 -12.39 28.64 15.51
CA GLU A 45 -13.83 28.82 15.22
C GLU A 45 -14.48 27.46 14.92
N PRO A 46 -15.73 27.20 15.32
CA PRO A 46 -16.41 25.92 15.04
C PRO A 46 -16.75 25.79 13.57
N VAL A 47 -15.97 25.00 12.84
CA VAL A 47 -16.34 24.54 11.48
C VAL A 47 -17.10 23.23 11.61
N GLU A 48 -18.34 23.18 11.10
CA GLU A 48 -19.11 21.94 10.95
C GLU A 48 -18.47 21.06 9.87
N VAL A 49 -17.49 20.24 10.26
CA VAL A 49 -16.95 19.19 9.37
C VAL A 49 -17.84 17.97 9.53
N THR A 50 -18.55 17.60 8.48
CA THR A 50 -19.60 16.57 8.51
C THR A 50 -19.08 15.17 8.25
N THR A 51 -17.90 15.02 7.62
CA THR A 51 -17.29 13.71 7.31
C THR A 51 -15.77 13.72 7.50
N PRO A 52 -15.13 12.58 7.86
CA PRO A 52 -13.66 12.45 7.92
C PRO A 52 -12.96 12.77 6.59
N THR A 53 -13.64 12.60 5.46
CA THR A 53 -13.14 12.90 4.11
C THR A 53 -12.82 14.39 3.90
N GLU A 54 -13.40 15.29 4.70
CA GLU A 54 -13.14 16.73 4.64
C GLU A 54 -11.93 17.16 5.48
N LEU A 55 -11.37 16.23 6.29
CA LEU A 55 -10.24 16.50 7.16
C LEU A 55 -8.89 16.18 6.50
N PHE A 56 -8.85 15.23 5.55
CA PHE A 56 -7.61 14.75 4.97
C PHE A 56 -7.66 14.80 3.45
N ASP A 57 -6.60 15.29 2.82
CA ASP A 57 -6.40 15.24 1.36
C ASP A 57 -6.26 13.78 0.88
N GLU A 58 -5.69 12.91 1.71
CA GLU A 58 -5.57 11.47 1.45
C GLU A 58 -5.75 10.69 2.76
N PHE A 59 -6.68 9.72 2.74
CA PHE A 59 -6.84 8.74 3.80
C PHE A 59 -6.59 7.33 3.23
N THR A 60 -5.45 6.75 3.56
CA THR A 60 -5.02 5.43 3.09
C THR A 60 -5.20 4.36 4.17
N VAL A 61 -5.69 3.19 3.76
CA VAL A 61 -5.71 1.97 4.58
C VAL A 61 -5.00 0.84 3.84
N GLU A 62 -4.10 0.14 4.54
CA GLU A 62 -3.50 -1.10 4.05
C GLU A 62 -4.47 -2.27 4.20
N VAL A 63 -4.54 -3.12 3.16
CA VAL A 63 -5.38 -4.31 3.18
C VAL A 63 -4.64 -5.51 2.62
N ASN A 64 -5.01 -6.70 3.09
CA ASN A 64 -4.59 -7.96 2.49
C ASN A 64 -5.70 -8.54 1.61
N PRO A 65 -5.36 -9.20 0.47
CA PRO A 65 -6.34 -9.80 -0.43
C PRO A 65 -7.30 -10.76 0.26
N GLU A 66 -6.80 -11.63 1.14
CA GLU A 66 -7.62 -12.61 1.85
C GLU A 66 -8.70 -11.98 2.71
N ASP A 67 -8.38 -10.88 3.41
CA ASP A 67 -9.35 -10.19 4.27
C ASP A 67 -10.46 -9.53 3.44
N ILE A 68 -10.11 -8.98 2.26
CA ILE A 68 -11.09 -8.39 1.35
C ILE A 68 -11.99 -9.45 0.74
N VAL A 69 -11.44 -10.62 0.38
CA VAL A 69 -12.25 -11.74 -0.14
C VAL A 69 -13.19 -12.27 0.93
N GLU A 70 -12.73 -12.42 2.18
CA GLU A 70 -13.51 -12.94 3.31
C GLU A 70 -14.63 -11.97 3.71
N LYS A 71 -14.29 -10.69 3.91
CA LYS A 71 -15.22 -9.66 4.43
C LYS A 71 -16.12 -9.06 3.36
N GLY A 72 -15.72 -9.14 2.10
CA GLY A 72 -16.52 -8.76 0.95
C GLY A 72 -16.82 -7.26 0.82
N ARG A 73 -17.80 -6.96 -0.05
CA ARG A 73 -18.16 -5.60 -0.45
C ARG A 73 -18.70 -4.74 0.69
N GLU A 74 -19.37 -5.33 1.65
CA GLU A 74 -19.95 -4.59 2.78
C GLU A 74 -18.84 -3.95 3.63
N TYR A 75 -17.79 -4.70 3.92
CA TYR A 75 -16.61 -4.18 4.61
C TYR A 75 -15.95 -3.03 3.84
N VAL A 76 -15.77 -3.18 2.53
CA VAL A 76 -15.17 -2.12 1.69
C VAL A 76 -16.03 -0.85 1.67
N ARG A 77 -17.37 -1.00 1.58
CA ARG A 77 -18.28 0.14 1.69
C ARG A 77 -18.20 0.82 3.04
N GLY A 78 -17.98 0.04 4.10
CA GLY A 78 -17.73 0.57 5.44
C GLY A 78 -16.45 1.39 5.50
N LEU A 79 -15.35 0.93 4.87
CA LEU A 79 -14.11 1.72 4.78
C LEU A 79 -14.34 3.05 4.05
N LEU A 80 -15.07 3.03 2.92
CA LEU A 80 -15.42 4.25 2.18
C LEU A 80 -16.28 5.20 3.02
N ALA A 81 -17.23 4.67 3.81
CA ALA A 81 -18.05 5.46 4.72
C ALA A 81 -17.24 6.08 5.87
N LEU A 82 -16.12 5.49 6.26
CA LEU A 82 -15.15 6.08 7.20
C LEU A 82 -14.29 7.18 6.56
N GLY A 83 -14.41 7.42 5.26
CA GLY A 83 -13.65 8.43 4.55
C GLY A 83 -12.37 7.95 3.88
N VAL A 84 -12.13 6.63 3.82
CA VAL A 84 -10.98 6.07 3.10
C VAL A 84 -11.06 6.48 1.64
N SER A 85 -10.06 7.22 1.16
CA SER A 85 -9.96 7.70 -0.22
C SER A 85 -8.99 6.86 -1.06
N ARG A 86 -8.06 6.13 -0.42
CA ARG A 86 -7.05 5.29 -1.05
C ARG A 86 -6.91 3.94 -0.31
N VAL A 87 -6.79 2.86 -1.06
CA VAL A 87 -6.52 1.52 -0.50
C VAL A 87 -5.17 1.03 -1.03
N SER A 88 -4.26 0.59 -0.15
CA SER A 88 -3.01 -0.09 -0.53
C SER A 88 -3.16 -1.58 -0.26
N MET A 89 -3.07 -2.40 -1.31
CA MET A 89 -3.29 -3.84 -1.21
C MET A 89 -2.00 -4.63 -1.40
N GLY A 90 -1.60 -5.35 -0.36
CA GLY A 90 -0.37 -6.16 -0.34
C GLY A 90 -0.51 -7.45 -1.15
N ILE A 91 -0.42 -7.37 -2.48
CA ILE A 91 -0.46 -8.54 -3.38
C ILE A 91 0.85 -9.31 -3.34
N GLN A 92 1.97 -8.60 -3.39
CA GLN A 92 3.36 -9.06 -3.39
C GLN A 92 3.78 -9.79 -4.67
N SER A 93 2.98 -10.73 -5.19
CA SER A 93 3.23 -11.47 -6.42
C SER A 93 1.94 -12.04 -7.00
N PHE A 94 1.94 -12.38 -8.30
CA PHE A 94 0.90 -13.19 -8.93
C PHE A 94 1.39 -14.61 -9.26
N ASN A 95 2.47 -15.05 -8.63
CA ASN A 95 2.96 -16.41 -8.71
C ASN A 95 2.74 -17.13 -7.37
N ASP A 96 1.96 -18.23 -7.40
CA ASP A 96 1.56 -18.94 -6.18
C ASP A 96 2.73 -19.60 -5.45
N ASP A 97 3.79 -20.01 -6.16
CA ASP A 97 4.98 -20.58 -5.52
C ASP A 97 5.73 -19.51 -4.71
N ILE A 98 5.84 -18.30 -5.27
CA ILE A 98 6.43 -17.14 -4.60
C ILE A 98 5.57 -16.74 -3.40
N LEU A 99 4.24 -16.67 -3.55
CA LEU A 99 3.32 -16.35 -2.46
C LEU A 99 3.42 -17.37 -1.31
N ARG A 100 3.46 -18.66 -1.61
CA ARG A 100 3.66 -19.73 -0.63
C ARG A 100 5.02 -19.63 0.08
N TRP A 101 6.07 -19.32 -0.68
CA TRP A 101 7.40 -19.12 -0.11
C TRP A 101 7.43 -17.92 0.85
N MET A 102 6.71 -16.84 0.52
CA MET A 102 6.54 -15.65 1.39
C MET A 102 5.58 -15.90 2.54
N ASN A 103 5.04 -17.11 2.70
CA ASN A 103 4.05 -17.46 3.71
C ASN A 103 2.78 -16.57 3.65
N ARG A 104 2.36 -16.18 2.42
CA ARG A 104 1.11 -15.43 2.21
C ARG A 104 -0.09 -16.37 2.31
N ARG A 105 -1.21 -15.86 2.88
CA ARG A 105 -2.46 -16.62 3.06
C ARG A 105 -3.33 -16.64 1.80
N HIS A 106 -3.09 -15.69 0.88
CA HIS A 106 -3.80 -15.61 -0.39
C HIS A 106 -2.98 -16.24 -1.53
N ASP A 107 -3.66 -16.60 -2.60
CA ASP A 107 -3.12 -16.96 -3.90
C ASP A 107 -3.36 -15.84 -4.94
N ALA A 108 -2.83 -16.03 -6.15
CA ALA A 108 -2.99 -15.06 -7.24
C ALA A 108 -4.47 -14.84 -7.63
N GLY A 109 -5.29 -15.90 -7.59
CA GLY A 109 -6.72 -15.81 -7.86
C GLY A 109 -7.45 -14.95 -6.83
N ASN A 110 -7.13 -15.11 -5.55
CA ASN A 110 -7.68 -14.28 -4.48
C ASN A 110 -7.22 -12.82 -4.59
N ALA A 111 -5.97 -12.56 -5.00
CA ALA A 111 -5.49 -11.19 -5.24
C ALA A 111 -6.31 -10.48 -6.31
N VAL A 112 -6.56 -11.15 -7.46
CA VAL A 112 -7.40 -10.62 -8.54
C VAL A 112 -8.84 -10.41 -8.06
N LYS A 113 -9.41 -11.38 -7.36
CA LYS A 113 -10.78 -11.30 -6.81
C LYS A 113 -10.92 -10.13 -5.82
N ALA A 114 -9.95 -9.95 -4.92
CA ALA A 114 -9.93 -8.84 -3.97
C ALA A 114 -9.89 -7.49 -4.70
N PHE A 115 -9.07 -7.35 -5.73
CA PHE A 115 -9.01 -6.13 -6.55
C PHE A 115 -10.37 -5.79 -7.16
N HIS A 116 -11.07 -6.77 -7.74
CA HIS A 116 -12.39 -6.57 -8.30
C HIS A 116 -13.43 -6.22 -7.24
N ILE A 117 -13.38 -6.83 -6.05
CA ILE A 117 -14.25 -6.47 -4.92
C ILE A 117 -14.05 -5.00 -4.53
N LEU A 118 -12.80 -4.52 -4.42
CA LEU A 118 -12.50 -3.11 -4.13
C LEU A 118 -13.09 -2.20 -5.23
N ARG A 119 -12.80 -2.50 -6.49
CA ARG A 119 -13.23 -1.70 -7.63
C ARG A 119 -14.75 -1.62 -7.76
N GLU A 120 -15.44 -2.76 -7.66
CA GLU A 120 -16.90 -2.84 -7.73
C GLU A 120 -17.62 -2.24 -6.51
N SER A 121 -16.91 -2.11 -5.39
CA SER A 121 -17.41 -1.41 -4.20
C SER A 121 -17.27 0.11 -4.28
N GLY A 122 -16.57 0.63 -5.31
CA GLY A 122 -16.43 2.07 -5.55
C GLY A 122 -15.06 2.66 -5.18
N VAL A 123 -14.07 1.85 -4.80
CA VAL A 123 -12.70 2.35 -4.56
C VAL A 123 -12.09 2.81 -5.89
N ARG A 124 -11.77 4.09 -5.98
CA ARG A 124 -11.23 4.71 -7.19
C ARG A 124 -9.70 4.83 -7.20
N ASN A 125 -9.08 4.84 -6.04
CA ASN A 125 -7.63 4.92 -5.88
C ASN A 125 -7.13 3.64 -5.20
N ILE A 126 -6.69 2.67 -6.01
CA ILE A 126 -6.16 1.40 -5.53
C ILE A 126 -4.67 1.38 -5.83
N SER A 127 -3.86 1.22 -4.78
CA SER A 127 -2.46 0.86 -4.86
C SER A 127 -2.31 -0.64 -4.71
N ILE A 128 -1.39 -1.23 -5.44
CA ILE A 128 -0.95 -2.61 -5.21
C ILE A 128 0.53 -2.63 -4.89
N ASP A 129 0.91 -3.48 -3.95
CA ASP A 129 2.31 -3.63 -3.54
C ASP A 129 2.86 -4.94 -4.10
N LEU A 130 4.05 -4.87 -4.72
CA LEU A 130 4.76 -5.99 -5.32
C LEU A 130 6.15 -6.12 -4.70
N ILE A 131 6.71 -7.33 -4.67
CA ILE A 131 8.06 -7.58 -4.18
C ILE A 131 8.89 -8.27 -5.26
N PHE A 132 10.10 -7.73 -5.50
CA PHE A 132 11.11 -8.32 -6.37
C PHE A 132 12.42 -8.56 -5.62
N GLY A 133 13.45 -9.09 -6.28
CA GLY A 133 14.73 -9.38 -5.62
C GLY A 133 14.69 -10.63 -4.74
N ILE A 134 13.83 -11.58 -5.07
CA ILE A 134 13.77 -12.92 -4.46
C ILE A 134 14.61 -13.85 -5.34
N SER A 135 15.55 -14.61 -4.75
CA SER A 135 16.51 -15.40 -5.55
C SER A 135 15.87 -16.41 -6.50
N GLN A 136 14.73 -17.02 -6.11
CA GLN A 136 13.99 -17.94 -6.96
C GLN A 136 13.01 -17.25 -7.94
N LEU A 137 12.84 -15.93 -7.86
CA LEU A 137 12.03 -15.16 -8.78
C LEU A 137 12.81 -14.93 -10.09
N THR A 138 12.45 -15.63 -11.15
CA THR A 138 13.09 -15.41 -12.46
C THR A 138 12.63 -14.09 -13.08
N ASP A 139 13.43 -13.53 -14.00
CA ASP A 139 13.07 -12.31 -14.73
C ASP A 139 11.78 -12.49 -15.55
N GLU A 140 11.50 -13.70 -16.03
CA GLU A 140 10.26 -14.06 -16.74
C GLU A 140 9.05 -14.04 -15.80
N THR A 141 9.12 -14.75 -14.66
CA THR A 141 8.04 -14.75 -13.65
C THR A 141 7.78 -13.35 -13.11
N TRP A 142 8.83 -12.53 -12.95
CA TRP A 142 8.68 -11.14 -12.55
C TRP A 142 7.92 -10.31 -13.59
N LYS A 143 8.26 -10.51 -14.87
CA LYS A 143 7.59 -9.84 -15.99
C LYS A 143 6.11 -10.24 -16.05
N ASP A 144 5.79 -11.53 -15.91
CA ASP A 144 4.40 -12.01 -15.84
C ASP A 144 3.63 -11.38 -14.68
N THR A 145 4.28 -11.18 -13.53
CA THR A 145 3.70 -10.49 -12.36
C THR A 145 3.37 -9.03 -12.70
N ILE A 146 4.27 -8.32 -13.37
CA ILE A 146 4.03 -6.93 -13.79
C ILE A 146 2.90 -6.86 -14.83
N GLU A 147 2.86 -7.77 -15.81
CA GLU A 147 1.82 -7.81 -16.82
C GLU A 147 0.43 -8.03 -16.20
N LYS A 148 0.28 -8.97 -15.27
CA LYS A 148 -0.95 -9.18 -14.52
C LYS A 148 -1.34 -7.96 -13.68
N ALA A 149 -0.38 -7.27 -13.06
CA ALA A 149 -0.63 -6.03 -12.37
C ALA A 149 -1.19 -4.95 -13.31
N LEU A 150 -0.63 -4.83 -14.50
CA LEU A 150 -1.06 -3.89 -15.53
C LEU A 150 -2.46 -4.21 -16.10
N GLU A 151 -2.81 -5.50 -16.24
CA GLU A 151 -4.16 -5.94 -16.63
C GLU A 151 -5.23 -5.48 -15.65
N LEU A 152 -4.94 -5.48 -14.35
CA LEU A 152 -5.83 -4.95 -13.32
C LEU A 152 -5.95 -3.43 -13.38
N SER A 153 -4.97 -2.76 -13.97
CA SER A 153 -4.95 -1.31 -14.16
C SER A 153 -5.18 -0.50 -12.87
N PRO A 154 -4.40 -0.75 -11.80
CA PRO A 154 -4.47 0.06 -10.59
C PRO A 154 -4.04 1.50 -10.88
N GLU A 155 -4.37 2.43 -9.98
CA GLU A 155 -3.92 3.82 -10.07
C GLU A 155 -2.46 3.97 -9.64
N HIS A 156 -1.99 3.07 -8.78
CA HIS A 156 -0.67 3.15 -8.18
C HIS A 156 -0.06 1.75 -8.01
N ILE A 157 1.24 1.63 -8.16
CA ILE A 157 2.01 0.41 -7.94
C ILE A 157 3.23 0.75 -7.10
N SER A 158 3.33 0.11 -5.94
CA SER A 158 4.56 0.10 -5.14
C SER A 158 5.32 -1.20 -5.43
N ALA A 159 6.60 -1.11 -5.71
CA ALA A 159 7.42 -2.30 -5.93
C ALA A 159 8.69 -2.21 -5.08
N TYR A 160 8.80 -3.11 -4.13
CA TYR A 160 9.89 -3.13 -3.16
C TYR A 160 10.87 -4.26 -3.48
N GLN A 161 12.16 -3.95 -3.39
CA GLN A 161 13.17 -5.00 -3.35
C GLN A 161 13.06 -5.72 -2.00
N LEU A 162 13.12 -7.04 -2.00
CA LEU A 162 13.15 -7.81 -0.76
C LEU A 162 14.36 -7.39 0.06
N SER A 163 14.12 -6.89 1.28
CA SER A 163 15.15 -6.62 2.27
C SER A 163 15.16 -7.70 3.35
N ILE A 164 16.33 -7.99 3.88
CA ILE A 164 16.50 -8.95 4.96
C ILE A 164 16.77 -8.19 6.25
N GLU A 165 15.70 -8.01 7.02
CA GLU A 165 15.78 -7.31 8.28
C GLU A 165 16.44 -8.17 9.36
N GLU A 166 17.34 -7.57 10.13
CA GLU A 166 18.00 -8.23 11.25
C GLU A 166 16.98 -8.79 12.26
N GLY A 167 17.19 -10.01 12.72
CA GLY A 167 16.27 -10.71 13.63
C GLY A 167 15.04 -11.33 12.96
N SER A 168 14.83 -11.12 11.66
CA SER A 168 13.72 -11.74 10.92
C SER A 168 13.90 -13.25 10.73
N ALA A 169 12.79 -13.96 10.44
CA ALA A 169 12.85 -15.38 10.07
C ALA A 169 13.68 -15.60 8.80
N LEU A 170 13.65 -14.66 7.87
CA LEU A 170 14.42 -14.72 6.63
C LEU A 170 15.94 -14.55 6.93
N ALA A 171 16.32 -13.63 7.81
CA ALA A 171 17.71 -13.47 8.24
C ALA A 171 18.26 -14.77 8.85
N LYS A 172 17.44 -15.48 9.64
CA LYS A 172 17.80 -16.80 10.17
C LYS A 172 17.96 -17.84 9.06
N MET A 173 17.08 -17.84 8.05
CA MET A 173 17.22 -18.77 6.91
C MET A 173 18.53 -18.53 6.13
N VAL A 174 18.95 -17.27 5.99
CA VAL A 174 20.24 -16.92 5.37
C VAL A 174 21.40 -17.42 6.24
N ALA A 175 21.38 -17.15 7.53
CA ALA A 175 22.42 -17.58 8.46
C ALA A 175 22.56 -19.11 8.51
N ASP A 176 21.44 -19.85 8.41
CA ASP A 176 21.40 -21.32 8.37
C ASP A 176 21.76 -21.89 6.98
N GLY A 177 22.04 -21.06 5.96
CA GLY A 177 22.32 -21.49 4.59
C GLY A 177 21.10 -22.07 3.85
N ARG A 178 19.89 -21.85 4.35
CA ARG A 178 18.62 -22.34 3.76
C ARG A 178 18.04 -21.39 2.72
N TYR A 179 18.53 -20.17 2.64
CA TYR A 179 18.19 -19.17 1.65
C TYR A 179 19.46 -18.42 1.22
N VAL A 180 19.58 -18.18 -0.06
CA VAL A 180 20.63 -17.34 -0.64
C VAL A 180 19.95 -16.11 -1.20
N GLU A 181 20.45 -14.94 -0.88
CA GLU A 181 19.92 -13.67 -1.38
C GLU A 181 20.05 -13.58 -2.91
N ALA A 182 19.13 -12.84 -3.53
CA ALA A 182 19.27 -12.49 -4.92
C ALA A 182 20.54 -11.65 -5.14
N SER A 183 21.23 -11.88 -6.25
CA SER A 183 22.40 -11.06 -6.58
C SER A 183 21.98 -9.62 -6.90
N GLU A 184 22.88 -8.66 -6.66
CA GLU A 184 22.67 -7.26 -7.05
C GLU A 184 22.35 -7.12 -8.54
N GLU A 185 22.97 -7.96 -9.38
CA GLU A 185 22.70 -7.97 -10.80
C GLU A 185 21.28 -8.43 -11.14
N GLN A 186 20.75 -9.44 -10.44
CA GLN A 186 19.37 -9.88 -10.58
C GLN A 186 18.41 -8.76 -10.14
N CYS A 187 18.65 -8.16 -8.98
CA CYS A 187 17.83 -7.06 -8.47
C CYS A 187 17.80 -5.88 -9.45
N ARG A 188 18.95 -5.48 -9.97
CA ARG A 188 19.06 -4.42 -10.96
C ARG A 188 18.31 -4.75 -12.25
N ARG A 189 18.47 -5.97 -12.79
CA ARG A 189 17.72 -6.38 -13.99
C ARG A 189 16.21 -6.35 -13.78
N GLN A 190 15.73 -6.86 -12.64
CA GLN A 190 14.30 -6.86 -12.30
C GLN A 190 13.76 -5.44 -12.13
N TYR A 191 14.52 -4.55 -11.50
CA TYR A 191 14.16 -3.14 -11.41
C TYR A 191 14.10 -2.45 -12.79
N ASP A 192 15.07 -2.71 -13.67
CA ASP A 192 15.08 -2.20 -15.03
C ASP A 192 13.87 -2.72 -15.85
N ILE A 193 13.45 -3.98 -15.65
CA ILE A 193 12.24 -4.54 -16.25
C ILE A 193 11.02 -3.77 -15.76
N LEU A 194 10.89 -3.59 -14.45
CA LEU A 194 9.79 -2.85 -13.82
C LEU A 194 9.66 -1.45 -14.41
N CYS A 195 10.73 -0.65 -14.36
CA CYS A 195 10.73 0.73 -14.86
C CYS A 195 10.33 0.83 -16.34
N ARG A 196 10.81 -0.11 -17.17
CA ARG A 196 10.45 -0.13 -18.60
C ARG A 196 9.00 -0.51 -18.83
N CYS A 197 8.48 -1.52 -18.13
CA CYS A 197 7.12 -1.99 -18.31
C CYS A 197 6.11 -0.93 -17.85
N LEU A 198 6.29 -0.39 -16.65
CA LEU A 198 5.39 0.62 -16.09
C LEU A 198 5.46 1.94 -16.85
N GLY A 199 6.67 2.40 -17.23
CA GLY A 199 6.84 3.61 -18.02
C GLY A 199 6.16 3.53 -19.40
N ARG A 200 6.22 2.38 -20.09
CA ARG A 200 5.52 2.15 -21.36
C ARG A 200 4.00 2.11 -21.20
N SER A 201 3.52 1.77 -20.01
CA SER A 201 2.10 1.72 -19.67
C SER A 201 1.55 3.02 -19.10
N GLY A 202 2.35 4.10 -19.13
CA GLY A 202 1.91 5.45 -18.75
C GLY A 202 1.98 5.73 -17.24
N TYR A 203 2.65 4.91 -16.46
CA TYR A 203 2.90 5.20 -15.06
C TYR A 203 4.10 6.13 -14.90
N HIS A 204 3.95 7.15 -14.08
CA HIS A 204 5.03 8.02 -13.63
C HIS A 204 5.81 7.35 -12.51
N HIS A 205 7.12 7.22 -12.66
CA HIS A 205 8.04 6.86 -11.61
C HIS A 205 8.38 8.12 -10.81
N TYR A 206 7.66 8.38 -9.71
CA TYR A 206 7.77 9.64 -8.97
C TYR A 206 8.68 9.58 -7.75
N GLU A 207 9.02 8.35 -7.29
CA GLU A 207 10.05 8.07 -6.29
C GLU A 207 10.54 6.63 -6.43
N ILE A 208 11.56 6.22 -5.65
CA ILE A 208 12.34 4.97 -5.87
C ILE A 208 11.47 3.72 -6.06
N SER A 209 10.46 3.53 -5.23
CA SER A 209 9.65 2.32 -5.19
C SER A 209 8.25 2.50 -5.76
N ASN A 210 7.84 3.73 -6.06
CA ASN A 210 6.44 4.04 -6.35
C ASN A 210 6.22 4.61 -7.75
N PHE A 211 5.20 4.05 -8.39
CA PHE A 211 4.76 4.39 -9.73
C PHE A 211 3.26 4.69 -9.70
N ALA A 212 2.83 5.75 -10.35
CA ALA A 212 1.43 6.13 -10.37
C ALA A 212 0.97 6.58 -11.75
N LYS A 213 -0.31 6.42 -12.05
CA LYS A 213 -0.94 7.16 -13.14
C LYS A 213 -0.91 8.66 -12.80
N PRO A 214 -0.81 9.56 -13.77
CA PRO A 214 -0.80 11.00 -13.52
C PRO A 214 -1.95 11.43 -12.61
N GLY A 215 -1.63 12.12 -11.51
CA GLY A 215 -2.60 12.61 -10.53
C GLY A 215 -3.01 11.60 -9.45
N PHE A 216 -2.35 10.42 -9.40
CA PHE A 216 -2.55 9.41 -8.37
C PHE A 216 -1.28 9.11 -7.57
N GLU A 217 -0.29 10.00 -7.63
CA GLU A 217 0.88 9.96 -6.76
C GLU A 217 0.43 10.04 -5.30
N ALA A 218 0.91 9.13 -4.44
CA ALA A 218 0.52 9.10 -3.03
C ALA A 218 0.97 10.37 -2.31
N VAL A 219 0.01 11.12 -1.77
CA VAL A 219 0.28 12.38 -1.05
C VAL A 219 1.09 12.08 0.20
N HIS A 220 0.71 11.03 0.94
CA HIS A 220 1.40 10.60 2.15
C HIS A 220 2.87 10.23 1.87
N ASN A 221 3.15 9.38 0.87
CA ASN A 221 4.53 9.00 0.51
C ASN A 221 5.35 10.22 0.06
N SER A 222 4.74 11.11 -0.72
CA SER A 222 5.38 12.35 -1.17
C SER A 222 5.73 13.29 -0.03
N ALA A 223 4.97 13.26 1.08
CA ALA A 223 5.22 14.08 2.25
C ALA A 223 6.54 13.73 2.95
N TYR A 224 6.92 12.45 3.02
CA TYR A 224 8.23 12.03 3.56
C TYR A 224 9.40 12.64 2.78
N TRP A 225 9.34 12.62 1.45
CA TRP A 225 10.38 13.21 0.62
C TRP A 225 10.48 14.74 0.75
N ARG A 226 9.35 15.39 1.05
CA ARG A 226 9.29 16.84 1.32
C ARG A 226 9.62 17.17 2.77
N ARG A 227 9.95 16.19 3.61
CA ARG A 227 10.23 16.36 5.04
C ARG A 227 9.07 17.04 5.79
N ALA A 228 7.84 16.76 5.38
CA ALA A 228 6.66 17.22 6.12
C ALA A 228 6.67 16.61 7.52
N PRO A 229 6.31 17.35 8.57
CA PRO A 229 6.16 16.80 9.90
C PRO A 229 5.09 15.70 9.90
N TYR A 230 5.33 14.63 10.66
CA TYR A 230 4.36 13.56 10.85
C TYR A 230 4.26 13.17 12.32
N ILE A 231 3.14 12.57 12.68
CA ILE A 231 2.87 11.98 13.99
C ILE A 231 2.69 10.48 13.75
N GLY A 232 3.49 9.63 14.41
CA GLY A 232 3.45 8.17 14.32
C GLY A 232 3.85 7.54 15.64
#